data_d52d6dcc83ce66e3a9169f74bf02701a
#
_entry.id   d52d6dcc83ce66e3a9169f74bf02701a
#
_cell.length_a   1.000
_cell.length_b   1.000
_cell.length_c   1.000
_cell.angle_alpha   90.00
_cell.angle_beta   90.00
_cell.angle_gamma   90.00
#
_symmetry.space_group_name_H-M   'P 1'
#
loop_
_entity.id
_entity.type
_entity.pdbx_description
1 polymer ?
#
loop_
_entity_poly.entity_id
_entity_poly.type
_entity_poly.pdbx_seq_one_letter_code
_entity_poly.pdbx_strand_id
1 'polypeptide(L)' 'MDKKAKKRIEVLRKKLASLQQQLAGAKQQPDDPGEPARLQKEIDALHAEMESLKAS' A
#
# COMPACT_ATOMS: atom_id res chain seq x y z
N MET A 1 -21.60 1.11 2.62
CA MET A 1 -20.30 0.77 3.25
C MET A 1 -20.43 0.92 4.76
N ASP A 2 -20.06 -0.10 5.53
CA ASP A 2 -20.21 0.04 6.97
C ASP A 2 -19.02 0.78 7.59
N LYS A 3 -19.18 1.15 8.87
CA LYS A 3 -18.17 1.95 9.56
C LYS A 3 -16.83 1.23 9.68
N LYS A 4 -16.86 -0.10 9.83
CA LYS A 4 -15.63 -0.88 9.96
C LYS A 4 -14.84 -0.87 8.67
N ALA A 5 -15.50 -1.05 7.54
CA ALA A 5 -14.85 -1.01 6.24
C ALA A 5 -14.25 0.36 5.98
N LYS A 6 -14.97 1.43 6.33
CA LYS A 6 -14.48 2.79 6.15
C LYS A 6 -13.22 3.05 6.97
N LYS A 7 -13.21 2.63 8.23
CA LYS A 7 -12.04 2.77 9.09
C LYS A 7 -10.85 1.98 8.53
N ARG A 8 -11.11 0.77 8.06
CA ARG A 8 -10.05 -0.06 7.50
C ARG A 8 -9.44 0.59 6.26
N ILE A 9 -10.28 1.16 5.40
CA ILE A 9 -9.80 1.86 4.21
C ILE A 9 -8.91 3.04 4.60
N GLU A 10 -9.27 3.79 5.62
CA GLU A 10 -8.44 4.90 6.09
C GLU A 10 -7.05 4.42 6.55
N VAL A 11 -7.02 3.34 7.31
CA VAL A 11 -5.74 2.75 7.76
C VAL A 11 -4.91 2.30 6.57
N LEU A 12 -5.54 1.65 5.59
CA LEU A 12 -4.85 1.19 4.40
C LEU A 12 -4.30 2.35 3.58
N ARG A 13 -5.06 3.45 3.48
CA ARG A 13 -4.59 4.64 2.76
C ARG A 13 -3.33 5.22 3.40
N LYS A 14 -3.30 5.27 4.73
CA LYS A 14 -2.12 5.76 5.44
C LYS A 14 -0.90 4.87 5.18
N LYS A 15 -1.12 3.55 5.23
CA LYS A 15 -0.05 2.60 4.95
C LYS A 15 0.44 2.73 3.51
N LEU A 16 -0.48 2.90 2.57
CA LEU A 16 -0.14 3.08 1.17
C LEU A 16 0.73 4.33 0.95
N ALA A 17 0.35 5.43 1.58
CA ALA A 17 1.13 6.67 1.45
C ALA A 17 2.56 6.47 1.94
N SER A 18 2.70 5.79 3.09
CA SER A 18 4.02 5.50 3.66
C SER A 18 4.83 4.59 2.73
N LEU A 19 4.21 3.53 2.24
CA LEU A 19 4.88 2.59 1.35
C LEU A 19 5.29 3.24 0.03
N GLN A 20 4.45 4.12 -0.50
CA GLN A 20 4.76 4.82 -1.73
C GLN A 20 5.97 5.74 -1.56
N GLN A 21 6.08 6.40 -0.41
CA GLN A 21 7.26 7.21 -0.11
C GLN A 21 8.51 6.34 -0.01
N GLN A 22 8.40 5.21 0.65
CA GLN A 22 9.52 4.27 0.76
C GLN A 22 9.93 3.74 -0.60
N LEU A 23 8.95 3.42 -1.44
CA LEU A 23 9.22 2.93 -2.79
C LEU A 23 9.96 3.98 -3.63
N ALA A 24 9.51 5.23 -3.56
CA ALA A 24 10.16 6.32 -4.28
C ALA A 24 11.61 6.46 -3.84
N GLY A 25 11.86 6.40 -2.53
CA GLY A 25 13.22 6.46 -2.01
C GLY A 25 14.07 5.28 -2.44
N ALA A 26 13.50 4.08 -2.44
CA ALA A 26 14.21 2.88 -2.85
C ALA A 26 14.57 2.91 -4.33
N LYS A 27 13.72 3.52 -5.15
CA LYS A 27 14.02 3.66 -6.58
C LYS A 27 15.14 4.66 -6.85
N GLN A 28 15.23 5.71 -6.02
CA GLN A 28 16.28 6.72 -6.18
C GLN A 28 17.63 6.22 -5.70
N GLN A 29 17.66 5.37 -4.69
CA GLN A 29 18.89 4.81 -4.15
C GLN A 29 18.80 3.28 -4.13
N PRO A 30 19.01 2.63 -5.28
CA PRO A 30 18.82 1.19 -5.38
C PRO A 30 19.97 0.39 -4.78
N ASP A 31 20.17 0.49 -3.48
CA ASP A 31 21.18 -0.31 -2.77
C ASP A 31 20.78 -1.78 -2.72
N ASP A 32 19.47 -2.05 -2.70
CA ASP A 32 18.93 -3.39 -2.67
C ASP A 32 17.86 -3.51 -3.76
N PRO A 33 18.17 -4.16 -4.88
CA PRO A 33 17.21 -4.26 -5.99
C PRO A 33 15.94 -5.03 -5.63
N GLY A 34 15.96 -5.83 -4.57
CA GLY A 34 14.78 -6.54 -4.12
C GLY A 34 13.82 -5.70 -3.31
N GLU A 35 14.28 -4.59 -2.76
CA GLU A 35 13.44 -3.75 -1.91
C GLU A 35 12.29 -3.07 -2.68
N PRO A 36 12.53 -2.44 -3.85
CA PRO A 36 11.41 -1.86 -4.59
C PRO A 36 10.37 -2.90 -4.99
N ALA A 37 10.80 -4.12 -5.34
CA ALA A 37 9.87 -5.17 -5.71
C ALA A 37 9.00 -5.59 -4.53
N ARG A 38 9.58 -5.70 -3.34
CA ARG A 38 8.84 -6.04 -2.12
C ARG A 38 7.82 -4.96 -1.77
N LEU A 39 8.25 -3.70 -1.84
CA LEU A 39 7.36 -2.57 -1.53
C LEU A 39 6.21 -2.52 -2.52
N GLN A 40 6.48 -2.78 -3.79
CA GLN A 40 5.43 -2.79 -4.81
C GLN A 40 4.43 -3.92 -4.54
N LYS A 41 4.90 -5.08 -4.12
CA LYS A 41 4.02 -6.20 -3.76
C LYS A 41 3.08 -5.83 -2.62
N GLU A 42 3.63 -5.17 -1.59
CA GLU A 42 2.82 -4.75 -0.45
C GLU A 42 1.78 -3.71 -0.88
N ILE A 43 2.18 -2.76 -1.71
CA ILE A 43 1.26 -1.74 -2.23
C ILE A 43 0.14 -2.41 -3.01
N ASP A 44 0.47 -3.36 -3.88
CA ASP A 44 -0.53 -4.08 -4.67
C ASP A 44 -1.49 -4.85 -3.78
N ALA A 45 -0.98 -5.49 -2.74
CA ALA A 45 -1.81 -6.24 -1.80
C ALA A 45 -2.79 -5.32 -1.06
N LEU A 46 -2.32 -4.14 -0.66
CA LEU A 46 -3.18 -3.17 0.03
C LEU A 46 -4.23 -2.61 -0.91
N HIS A 47 -3.87 -2.34 -2.17
CA HIS A 47 -4.83 -1.91 -3.18
C HIS A 47 -5.92 -2.96 -3.39
N ALA A 48 -5.52 -4.23 -3.47
CA ALA A 48 -6.47 -5.32 -3.64
C ALA A 48 -7.43 -5.41 -2.45
N GLU A 49 -6.90 -5.25 -1.23
CA GLU A 49 -7.74 -5.26 -0.04
C GLU A 49 -8.72 -4.09 -0.04
N MET A 50 -8.27 -2.89 -0.41
CA MET A 50 -9.15 -1.73 -0.50
C MET A 50 -10.25 -1.93 -1.52
N GLU A 51 -9.92 -2.48 -2.69
CA GLU A 51 -10.92 -2.76 -3.72
C GLU A 51 -11.97 -3.75 -3.21
N SER A 52 -11.51 -4.78 -2.50
CA SER A 52 -12.41 -5.76 -1.91
C SER A 52 -13.37 -5.11 -0.91
N LEU A 53 -12.86 -4.22 -0.08
CA LEU A 53 -13.68 -3.52 0.90
C LEU A 53 -14.69 -2.57 0.24
N LYS A 54 -14.27 -1.91 -0.83
CA LYS A 54 -15.17 -1.01 -1.56
C LYS A 54 -16.27 -1.76 -2.30
N ALA A 55 -15.98 -2.99 -2.73
CA ALA A 55 -16.93 -3.80 -3.48
C ALA A 55 -17.97 -4.48 -2.59
N SER A 56 -17.73 -4.59 -1.30
CA SER A 56 -18.64 -5.28 -0.38
C SER A 56 -19.78 -4.40 0.14
#